data_cbfb1dce38a9412d301a1945d744d424
#
_entry.id   cbfb1dce38a9412d301a1945d744d424
#
_cell.length_a   1.000
_cell.length_b   1.000
_cell.length_c   1.000
_cell.angle_alpha   90.00
_cell.angle_beta   90.00
_cell.angle_gamma   90.00
#
_symmetry.space_group_name_H-M   'P 1'
#
loop_
_entity.id
_entity.type
_entity.pdbx_description
1 polymer ?
#
loop_
_entity_poly.entity_id
_entity_poly.type
_entity_poly.pdbx_seq_one_letter_code
_entity_poly.pdbx_strand_id
1 'polypeptide(L)'
;MGCVLPIGSVVEAHNEKLFLLGSRMVTKEGKMTLAYVAVKYPLGYSGKESVGVVLAEDIKSVLFEGNVGQNGKKYYAALEKMYEGAQGKTPEEAADILDKAALLYGYQKRTER
;
A
#
# COMPACT_ATOMS: atom_id res chain seq x y z
N MET A 1 -12.25 -7.24 -0.02
CA MET A 1 -10.88 -6.89 -0.35
C MET A 1 -9.92 -7.96 0.13
N GLY A 2 -8.97 -8.32 -0.69
CA GLY A 2 -8.02 -9.33 -0.30
C GLY A 2 -6.95 -8.82 0.64
N CYS A 3 -5.92 -9.60 0.77
CA CYS A 3 -4.80 -9.26 1.65
C CYS A 3 -4.00 -8.09 1.08
N VAL A 4 -3.38 -7.35 2.01
CA VAL A 4 -2.42 -6.33 1.61
C VAL A 4 -1.14 -7.06 1.18
N LEU A 5 -0.66 -6.77 -0.01
CA LEU A 5 0.55 -7.42 -0.51
C LEU A 5 1.78 -6.82 0.16
N PRO A 6 2.75 -7.66 0.55
CA PRO A 6 3.95 -7.15 1.20
C PRO A 6 4.86 -6.43 0.23
N ILE A 7 5.72 -5.58 0.78
CA ILE A 7 6.72 -4.90 -0.05
C ILE A 7 7.61 -5.95 -0.70
N GLY A 8 8.07 -5.64 -1.90
CA GLY A 8 8.87 -6.58 -2.66
C GLY A 8 8.08 -7.53 -3.52
N SER A 9 6.74 -7.47 -3.45
CA SER A 9 5.91 -8.27 -4.34
C SER A 9 6.02 -7.73 -5.76
N VAL A 10 5.93 -8.63 -6.74
CA VAL A 10 5.92 -8.26 -8.14
C VAL A 10 4.55 -8.62 -8.70
N VAL A 11 3.91 -7.65 -9.31
CA VAL A 11 2.54 -7.82 -9.81
C VAL A 11 2.47 -7.39 -11.26
N GLU A 12 1.38 -7.81 -11.91
CA GLU A 12 1.07 -7.36 -13.25
C GLU A 12 -0.16 -6.46 -13.21
N ALA A 13 -0.01 -5.26 -13.77
CA ALA A 13 -1.10 -4.30 -13.89
C ALA A 13 -0.82 -3.43 -15.10
N HIS A 14 -1.89 -3.06 -15.84
CA HIS A 14 -1.76 -2.17 -17.00
C HIS A 14 -0.75 -2.68 -18.02
N ASN A 15 -0.65 -4.01 -18.17
CA ASN A 15 0.27 -4.66 -19.09
C ASN A 15 1.74 -4.44 -18.76
N GLU A 16 2.02 -4.14 -17.49
CA GLU A 16 3.38 -3.94 -17.01
C GLU A 16 3.62 -4.77 -15.77
N LYS A 17 4.89 -5.10 -15.54
CA LYS A 17 5.29 -5.74 -14.29
C LYS A 17 5.78 -4.66 -13.34
N LEU A 18 5.28 -4.70 -12.10
CA LEU A 18 5.55 -3.67 -11.12
C LEU A 18 6.08 -4.30 -9.84
N PHE A 19 7.10 -3.67 -9.28
CA PHE A 19 7.69 -4.08 -8.01
C PHE A 19 7.14 -3.15 -6.93
N LEU A 20 6.48 -3.73 -5.90
CA LEU A 20 5.78 -2.93 -4.91
C LEU A 20 6.72 -2.44 -3.83
N LEU A 21 6.71 -1.15 -3.59
CA LEU A 21 7.54 -0.51 -2.56
C LEU A 21 6.78 -0.31 -1.25
N GLY A 22 5.47 -0.29 -1.29
CA GLY A 22 4.67 -0.12 -0.10
C GLY A 22 3.21 0.05 -0.45
N SER A 23 2.39 0.10 0.58
CA SER A 23 0.95 0.26 0.40
C SER A 23 0.50 1.60 0.99
N ARG A 24 -0.62 2.08 0.51
CA ARG A 24 -1.20 3.32 1.04
C ARG A 24 -2.66 3.39 0.63
N MET A 25 -3.39 4.27 1.30
CA MET A 25 -4.75 4.59 0.89
C MET A 25 -4.70 5.86 0.06
N VAL A 26 -5.46 5.86 -1.03
CA VAL A 26 -5.59 7.04 -1.88
C VAL A 26 -7.06 7.35 -2.06
N THR A 27 -7.36 8.56 -2.49
CA THR A 27 -8.74 8.97 -2.75
C THR A 27 -9.08 8.75 -4.21
N LYS A 28 -10.19 8.06 -4.43
CA LYS A 28 -10.72 7.85 -5.77
C LYS A 28 -12.22 8.16 -5.72
N GLU A 29 -12.65 9.15 -6.51
CA GLU A 29 -14.05 9.55 -6.56
C GLU A 29 -14.58 9.90 -5.17
N GLY A 30 -13.75 10.59 -4.39
CA GLY A 30 -14.15 11.06 -3.07
C GLY A 30 -14.06 10.05 -1.95
N LYS A 31 -13.63 8.82 -2.25
CA LYS A 31 -13.56 7.76 -1.25
C LYS A 31 -12.19 7.12 -1.24
N MET A 32 -11.82 6.60 -0.06
CA MET A 32 -10.51 5.97 0.10
C MET A 32 -10.50 4.59 -0.50
N THR A 33 -9.38 4.24 -1.13
CA THR A 33 -9.19 2.91 -1.67
C THR A 33 -7.72 2.51 -1.55
N LEU A 34 -7.48 1.21 -1.48
CA LEU A 34 -6.13 0.68 -1.34
C LEU A 34 -5.33 0.83 -2.63
N ALA A 35 -4.08 1.27 -2.48
CA ALA A 35 -3.17 1.40 -3.60
C ALA A 35 -1.77 1.03 -3.15
N TYR A 36 -0.87 0.90 -4.11
CA TYR A 36 0.53 0.58 -3.83
C TYR A 36 1.43 1.56 -4.55
N VAL A 37 2.55 1.88 -3.90
CA VAL A 37 3.61 2.64 -4.52
C VAL A 37 4.53 1.62 -5.19
N ALA A 38 4.88 1.83 -6.45
CA ALA A 38 5.58 0.81 -7.21
C ALA A 38 6.54 1.43 -8.22
N VAL A 39 7.50 0.63 -8.63
CA VAL A 39 8.40 0.94 -9.74
C VAL A 39 8.30 -0.17 -10.75
N LYS A 40 8.72 0.09 -11.97
CA LYS A 40 8.69 -0.93 -13.01
C LYS A 40 9.72 -2.01 -12.73
N TYR A 41 9.34 -3.24 -12.93
CA TYR A 41 10.21 -4.38 -12.75
C TYR A 41 10.72 -4.84 -14.12
N PRO A 42 12.00 -5.11 -14.28
CA PRO A 42 13.08 -5.13 -13.29
C PRO A 42 13.90 -3.84 -13.20
N LEU A 43 13.41 -2.75 -13.76
CA LEU A 43 14.18 -1.52 -13.86
C LEU A 43 14.44 -0.86 -12.50
N GLY A 44 13.46 -0.92 -11.61
CA GLY A 44 13.64 -0.40 -10.27
C GLY A 44 13.56 1.11 -10.19
N TYR A 45 14.01 1.62 -9.07
CA TYR A 45 13.97 3.05 -8.80
C TYR A 45 15.11 3.76 -9.50
N SER A 46 14.79 4.81 -10.23
CA SER A 46 15.80 5.61 -10.93
C SER A 46 15.50 7.09 -10.85
N GLY A 47 14.78 7.51 -9.79
CA GLY A 47 14.41 8.89 -9.61
C GLY A 47 12.93 9.01 -9.35
N LYS A 48 12.49 10.22 -9.05
CA LYS A 48 11.08 10.44 -8.70
C LYS A 48 10.13 10.00 -9.81
N GLU A 49 10.53 10.17 -11.05
CA GLU A 49 9.65 9.83 -12.17
C GLU A 49 9.44 8.33 -12.33
N SER A 50 10.33 7.53 -11.75
CA SER A 50 10.20 6.08 -11.88
C SER A 50 9.18 5.49 -10.92
N VAL A 51 8.71 6.28 -9.96
CA VAL A 51 7.78 5.82 -8.93
C VAL A 51 6.37 6.20 -9.31
N GLY A 52 5.46 5.24 -9.23
CA GLY A 52 4.05 5.51 -9.52
C GLY A 52 3.16 4.84 -8.51
N VAL A 53 1.87 5.04 -8.67
CA VAL A 53 0.85 4.47 -7.80
C VAL A 53 -0.04 3.58 -8.65
N VAL A 54 -0.30 2.36 -8.14
CA VAL A 54 -1.20 1.43 -8.79
C VAL A 54 -2.30 1.06 -7.81
N LEU A 55 -3.55 1.12 -8.26
CA LEU A 55 -4.68 0.76 -7.42
C LEU A 55 -4.71 -0.75 -7.26
N ALA A 56 -5.06 -1.21 -6.05
CA ALA A 56 -5.16 -2.64 -5.80
C ALA A 56 -6.13 -3.31 -6.79
N GLU A 57 -7.21 -2.63 -7.12
CA GLU A 57 -8.21 -3.19 -8.02
C GLU A 57 -7.69 -3.38 -9.45
N ASP A 58 -6.61 -2.70 -9.82
CA ASP A 58 -6.04 -2.80 -11.17
C ASP A 58 -4.99 -3.89 -11.30
N ILE A 59 -4.64 -4.55 -10.20
CA ILE A 59 -3.66 -5.62 -10.22
C ILE A 59 -4.32 -6.88 -10.78
N LYS A 60 -3.76 -7.40 -11.86
CA LYS A 60 -4.28 -8.58 -12.52
C LYS A 60 -3.80 -9.86 -11.86
N SER A 61 -2.53 -9.93 -11.53
CA SER A 61 -1.97 -11.14 -10.97
C SER A 61 -0.76 -10.80 -10.12
N VAL A 62 -0.45 -11.68 -9.18
CA VAL A 62 0.75 -11.57 -8.35
C VAL A 62 1.76 -12.58 -8.89
N LEU A 63 2.87 -12.07 -9.42
CA LEU A 63 3.89 -12.90 -10.02
C LEU A 63 4.86 -13.43 -8.99
N PHE A 64 5.09 -12.66 -7.93
CA PHE A 64 5.98 -13.03 -6.85
C PHE A 64 5.52 -12.31 -5.59
N GLU A 65 5.38 -13.04 -4.50
CA GLU A 65 4.95 -12.44 -3.25
C GLU A 65 6.18 -12.17 -2.39
N GLY A 66 6.31 -10.92 -1.89
CA GLY A 66 7.43 -10.54 -1.07
C GLY A 66 7.47 -11.28 0.25
N ASN A 67 8.64 -11.32 0.86
CA ASN A 67 8.85 -12.02 2.12
C ASN A 67 8.29 -11.19 3.27
N VAL A 68 7.45 -11.82 4.09
CA VAL A 68 6.79 -11.13 5.20
C VAL A 68 7.51 -11.41 6.54
N GLY A 69 7.90 -12.66 6.78
CA GLY A 69 8.46 -13.06 8.06
C GLY A 69 7.41 -13.10 9.14
N GLN A 70 7.82 -13.50 10.34
CA GLN A 70 6.86 -13.64 11.45
C GLN A 70 6.38 -12.28 11.96
N ASN A 71 7.29 -11.34 12.14
CA ASN A 71 6.90 -10.01 12.62
C ASN A 71 6.05 -9.29 11.58
N GLY A 72 6.35 -9.51 10.31
CA GLY A 72 5.58 -8.89 9.25
C GLY A 72 4.15 -9.39 9.18
N LYS A 73 3.91 -10.66 9.53
CA LYS A 73 2.56 -11.20 9.49
C LYS A 73 1.61 -10.42 10.39
N LYS A 74 2.06 -10.11 11.60
CA LYS A 74 1.23 -9.33 12.53
C LYS A 74 0.99 -7.93 12.01
N TYR A 75 2.03 -7.32 11.48
CA TYR A 75 1.93 -5.98 10.93
C TYR A 75 0.92 -5.92 9.79
N TYR A 76 1.03 -6.85 8.84
CA TYR A 76 0.13 -6.82 7.69
C TYR A 76 -1.29 -7.22 8.05
N ALA A 77 -1.47 -8.11 9.03
CA ALA A 77 -2.81 -8.45 9.48
C ALA A 77 -3.51 -7.22 10.07
N ALA A 78 -2.79 -6.46 10.88
CA ALA A 78 -3.36 -5.25 11.47
C ALA A 78 -3.58 -4.17 10.41
N LEU A 79 -2.65 -4.07 9.46
CA LEU A 79 -2.77 -3.11 8.37
C LEU A 79 -4.01 -3.40 7.52
N GLU A 80 -4.29 -4.69 7.28
CA GLU A 80 -5.47 -5.07 6.53
C GLU A 80 -6.75 -4.63 7.22
N LYS A 81 -6.83 -4.84 8.53
CA LYS A 81 -8.00 -4.42 9.28
C LYS A 81 -8.20 -2.91 9.20
N MET A 82 -7.11 -2.19 9.30
CA MET A 82 -7.16 -0.74 9.23
C MET A 82 -7.65 -0.27 7.87
N TYR A 83 -7.09 -0.84 6.82
CA TYR A 83 -7.47 -0.47 5.47
C TYR A 83 -8.92 -0.84 5.17
N GLU A 84 -9.37 -2.00 5.67
CA GLU A 84 -10.77 -2.39 5.52
C GLU A 84 -11.68 -1.35 6.16
N GLY A 85 -11.29 -0.85 7.33
CA GLY A 85 -12.08 0.17 8.00
C GLY A 85 -12.13 1.47 7.24
N ALA A 86 -11.08 1.80 6.50
CA ALA A 86 -11.01 3.05 5.75
C ALA A 86 -11.56 2.94 4.33
N GLN A 87 -11.63 1.72 3.80
CA GLN A 87 -12.04 1.50 2.41
C GLN A 87 -13.45 2.03 2.18
N GLY A 88 -13.60 2.85 1.15
CA GLY A 88 -14.89 3.40 0.80
C GLY A 88 -15.34 4.59 1.63
N LYS A 89 -14.54 5.00 2.61
CA LYS A 89 -14.87 6.16 3.42
C LYS A 89 -14.28 7.42 2.81
N THR A 90 -14.80 8.56 3.26
CA THR A 90 -14.21 9.84 2.83
C THR A 90 -12.87 10.03 3.52
N PRO A 91 -12.01 10.89 2.96
CA PRO A 91 -10.72 11.13 3.62
C PRO A 91 -10.85 11.60 5.06
N GLU A 92 -11.85 12.40 5.37
CA GLU A 92 -12.06 12.88 6.74
C GLU A 92 -12.39 11.74 7.68
N GLU A 93 -13.24 10.81 7.24
CA GLU A 93 -13.62 9.66 8.05
C GLU A 93 -12.46 8.70 8.25
N ALA A 94 -11.63 8.56 7.23
CA ALA A 94 -10.53 7.61 7.28
C ALA A 94 -9.34 8.12 8.06
N ALA A 95 -9.19 9.44 8.19
CA ALA A 95 -8.00 10.03 8.81
C ALA A 95 -7.79 9.52 10.24
N ASP A 96 -8.86 9.46 11.04
CA ASP A 96 -8.76 8.98 12.41
C ASP A 96 -8.26 7.55 12.47
N ILE A 97 -8.79 6.71 11.58
CA ILE A 97 -8.41 5.29 11.56
C ILE A 97 -6.94 5.15 11.23
N LEU A 98 -6.47 5.88 10.22
CA LEU A 98 -5.08 5.78 9.78
C LEU A 98 -4.11 6.36 10.80
N ASP A 99 -4.51 7.45 11.46
CA ASP A 99 -3.66 8.06 12.48
C ASP A 99 -3.49 7.14 13.69
N LYS A 100 -4.57 6.49 14.10
CA LYS A 100 -4.51 5.57 15.23
C LYS A 100 -3.58 4.40 14.95
N ALA A 101 -3.56 3.93 13.72
CA ALA A 101 -2.69 2.82 13.35
C ALA A 101 -1.22 3.23 13.42
N ALA A 102 -0.91 4.44 12.98
CA ALA A 102 0.46 4.93 13.05
C ALA A 102 0.95 4.95 14.49
N LEU A 103 0.10 5.40 15.41
CA LEU A 103 0.45 5.43 16.83
C LEU A 103 0.60 4.03 17.39
N LEU A 104 -0.27 3.12 16.98
CA LEU A 104 -0.28 1.77 17.50
C LEU A 104 1.04 1.03 17.23
N TYR A 105 1.66 1.30 16.10
CA TYR A 105 2.89 0.63 15.73
C TYR A 105 4.13 1.46 16.03
N GLY A 106 3.97 2.50 16.81
CA GLY A 106 5.11 3.29 17.21
C GLY A 106 5.70 4.14 16.11
N TYR A 107 5.02 4.21 14.97
CA TYR A 107 5.48 5.07 13.90
C TYR A 107 5.31 6.51 14.31
N GLN A 108 6.35 7.28 14.16
CA GLN A 108 6.27 8.70 14.42
C GLN A 108 6.52 9.44 13.13
N LYS A 109 5.53 10.23 12.75
CA LYS A 109 5.67 11.05 11.57
C LYS A 109 6.80 12.02 11.80
N ARG A 110 7.77 12.01 10.90
CA ARG A 110 8.90 12.91 11.05
C ARG A 110 8.43 14.35 10.87
N THR A 111 8.76 15.16 11.84
CA THR A 111 8.46 16.59 11.75
C THR A 111 9.55 17.26 10.94
N GLU A 112 9.17 18.04 9.97
CA GLU A 112 10.13 18.76 9.16
C GLU A 112 10.71 19.93 9.92
N ARG A 113 11.97 20.14 9.70
CA ARG A 113 12.66 21.28 10.30
C ARG A 113 12.95 22.29 9.23
#